data_58a63b9e7f45e6b1bd653b77cfea5110
#
_entry.id   58a63b9e7f45e6b1bd653b77cfea5110
#
_cell.length_a   1.000
_cell.length_b   1.000
_cell.length_c   1.000
_cell.angle_alpha   90.00
_cell.angle_beta   90.00
_cell.angle_gamma   90.00
#
_symmetry.space_group_name_H-M   'P 1'
#
loop_
_entity.id
_entity.type
_entity.pdbx_description
1 polymer ?
#
loop_
_entity_poly.entity_id
_entity_poly.type
_entity_poly.pdbx_seq_one_letter_code
_entity_poly.pdbx_strand_id
1 'polypeptide(L)' 'MVGKAVTTPAVLREVLLKYLAHHPDASDTLDGIRGWWLPDMQPPPSAEALHATLEALEAEGKLIHTVMVDGSVLYARAR' A
#
# COMPACT_ATOMS: atom_id res chain seq x y z
N MET A 1 14.87 7.51 -22.59
CA MET A 1 14.42 7.59 -22.04
C MET A 1 13.55 7.29 -21.53
N VAL A 2 13.36 7.01 -21.07
CA VAL A 2 12.48 6.72 -20.66
C VAL A 2 11.60 7.38 -20.21
N GLY A 3 11.13 7.82 -20.40
CA GLY A 3 10.24 8.76 -20.04
C GLY A 3 9.07 8.34 -19.30
N LYS A 4 8.82 7.14 -19.24
CA LYS A 4 7.65 6.72 -18.60
C LYS A 4 7.92 6.31 -17.18
N ALA A 5 7.19 6.84 -16.26
CA ALA A 5 7.31 6.43 -14.88
C ALA A 5 6.82 5.00 -14.74
N VAL A 6 7.67 4.16 -14.23
CA VAL A 6 7.32 2.77 -13.97
C VAL A 6 7.25 2.58 -12.48
N THR A 7 6.14 2.03 -11.99
CA THR A 7 5.99 1.75 -10.59
C THR A 7 6.84 0.55 -10.23
N THR A 8 7.96 0.79 -9.57
CA THR A 8 8.81 -0.28 -9.08
C THR A 8 8.41 -0.61 -7.65
N PRO A 9 8.73 -1.82 -7.17
CA PRO A 9 8.48 -2.15 -5.77
C PRO A 9 9.10 -1.15 -4.79
N ALA A 10 10.29 -0.64 -5.11
CA ALA A 10 10.93 0.32 -4.23
C ALA A 10 10.16 1.63 -4.16
N VAL A 11 9.68 2.13 -5.28
CA VAL A 11 8.89 3.36 -5.31
C VAL A 11 7.57 3.17 -4.58
N LEU A 12 6.90 2.06 -4.84
CA LEU A 12 5.62 1.78 -4.20
C LEU A 12 5.78 1.67 -2.70
N ARG A 13 6.84 1.00 -2.26
CA ARG A 13 7.15 0.87 -0.84
C ARG A 13 7.35 2.23 -0.18
N GLU A 14 8.10 3.11 -0.81
CA GLU A 14 8.35 4.44 -0.27
C GLU A 14 7.08 5.28 -0.19
N VAL A 15 6.25 5.22 -1.22
CA VAL A 15 5.00 5.98 -1.24
C VAL A 15 4.09 5.52 -0.10
N LEU A 16 3.98 4.21 0.10
CA LEU A 16 3.16 3.66 1.17
C LEU A 16 3.68 4.05 2.54
N LEU A 17 4.99 3.96 2.75
CA LEU A 17 5.58 4.34 4.03
C LEU A 17 5.38 5.81 4.32
N LYS A 18 5.51 6.65 3.30
CA LYS A 18 5.29 8.08 3.45
C LYS A 18 3.84 8.37 3.79
N TYR A 19 2.92 7.70 3.13
CA TYR A 19 1.51 7.87 3.43
C TYR A 19 1.21 7.51 4.89
N LEU A 20 1.72 6.38 5.33
CA LEU A 20 1.49 5.93 6.71
C LEU A 20 2.14 6.87 7.73
N ALA A 21 3.26 7.49 7.37
CA ALA A 21 3.90 8.46 8.26
C ALA A 21 3.02 9.70 8.45
N HIS A 22 2.32 10.12 7.39
CA HIS A 22 1.45 11.28 7.45
C HIS A 22 0.05 10.95 7.98
N HIS A 23 -0.34 9.68 7.87
CA HIS A 23 -1.66 9.22 8.28
C HIS A 23 -1.54 7.98 9.13
N PRO A 24 -1.01 8.10 10.36
CA PRO A 24 -0.70 6.93 11.19
C PRO A 24 -1.93 6.10 11.60
N ASP A 25 -3.10 6.69 11.51
CA ASP A 25 -4.34 5.99 11.86
C ASP A 25 -5.08 5.46 10.63
N ALA A 26 -4.48 5.58 9.45
CA ALA A 26 -5.13 5.11 8.23
C ALA A 26 -5.28 3.60 8.23
N SER A 27 -6.43 3.14 7.77
CA SER A 27 -6.73 1.73 7.66
C SER A 27 -7.65 1.56 6.46
N ASP A 28 -7.32 0.65 5.56
CA ASP A 28 -8.12 0.48 4.35
C ASP A 28 -7.90 -0.90 3.75
N THR A 29 -8.80 -1.23 2.83
CA THR A 29 -8.67 -2.45 2.04
C THR A 29 -7.64 -2.23 0.93
N LEU A 30 -7.27 -3.32 0.25
CA LEU A 30 -6.37 -3.23 -0.88
C LEU A 30 -6.91 -2.27 -1.95
N ASP A 31 -8.20 -2.37 -2.26
CA ASP A 31 -8.82 -1.50 -3.25
C ASP A 31 -8.82 -0.05 -2.80
N GLY A 32 -9.08 0.18 -1.52
CA GLY A 32 -9.05 1.54 -0.96
C GLY A 32 -7.66 2.13 -1.02
N ILE A 33 -6.65 1.35 -0.66
CA ILE A 33 -5.26 1.81 -0.74
C ILE A 33 -4.92 2.18 -2.17
N ARG A 34 -5.27 1.32 -3.11
CA ARG A 34 -4.97 1.52 -4.52
C ARG A 34 -5.64 2.80 -5.06
N GLY A 35 -6.86 3.06 -4.61
CA GLY A 35 -7.62 4.20 -5.10
C GLY A 35 -7.39 5.50 -4.38
N TRP A 36 -7.05 5.45 -3.09
CA TRP A 36 -7.03 6.66 -2.25
C TRP A 36 -5.66 7.02 -1.70
N TRP A 37 -4.81 6.00 -1.42
CA TRP A 37 -3.50 6.25 -0.84
C TRP A 37 -2.45 6.63 -1.89
N LEU A 38 -2.74 6.36 -3.16
CA LEU A 38 -1.77 6.49 -4.24
C LEU A 38 -2.29 7.40 -5.37
N PRO A 39 -2.81 8.60 -5.02
CA PRO A 39 -3.45 9.43 -6.04
C PRO A 39 -2.48 9.95 -7.11
N ASP A 40 -1.19 10.05 -6.77
CA ASP A 40 -0.21 10.58 -7.69
C ASP A 40 0.46 9.51 -8.55
N MET A 41 0.09 8.26 -8.37
CA MET A 41 0.67 7.17 -9.14
C MET A 41 -0.21 6.88 -10.36
N GLN A 42 0.34 7.19 -11.53
CA GLN A 42 -0.37 7.02 -12.80
C GLN A 42 0.53 6.32 -13.80
N PRO A 43 0.16 5.13 -14.25
CA PRO A 43 -1.03 4.40 -13.81
C PRO A 43 -0.88 3.83 -12.41
N PRO A 44 -1.97 3.50 -11.72
CA PRO A 44 -1.86 2.91 -10.39
C PRO A 44 -1.25 1.51 -10.49
N PRO A 45 -0.62 1.03 -9.42
CA PRO A 45 -0.04 -0.31 -9.44
C PRO A 45 -1.13 -1.36 -9.58
N SER A 46 -0.75 -2.52 -10.09
CA SER A 46 -1.69 -3.64 -10.14
C SER A 46 -1.99 -4.12 -8.73
N ALA A 47 -3.12 -4.80 -8.56
CA ALA A 47 -3.48 -5.36 -7.27
C ALA A 47 -2.42 -6.34 -6.79
N GLU A 48 -1.85 -7.12 -7.71
CA GLU A 48 -0.79 -8.07 -7.37
C GLU A 48 0.46 -7.39 -6.86
N ALA A 49 0.89 -6.33 -7.55
CA ALA A 49 2.09 -5.60 -7.14
C ALA A 49 1.87 -4.94 -5.78
N LEU A 50 0.71 -4.35 -5.58
CA LEU A 50 0.38 -3.72 -4.31
C LEU A 50 0.34 -4.74 -3.19
N HIS A 51 -0.32 -5.88 -3.42
CA HIS A 51 -0.41 -6.93 -2.41
C HIS A 51 0.97 -7.44 -2.01
N ALA A 52 1.84 -7.67 -2.99
CA ALA A 52 3.19 -8.14 -2.71
C ALA A 52 3.98 -7.13 -1.87
N THR A 53 3.81 -5.84 -2.15
CA THR A 53 4.50 -4.80 -1.39
C THR A 53 3.94 -4.71 0.03
N LEU A 54 2.63 -4.83 0.19
CA LEU A 54 2.03 -4.82 1.51
C LEU A 54 2.49 -6.01 2.34
N GLU A 55 2.61 -7.18 1.72
CA GLU A 55 3.13 -8.36 2.42
C GLU A 55 4.57 -8.15 2.86
N ALA A 56 5.39 -7.54 2.00
CA ALA A 56 6.78 -7.27 2.35
C ALA A 56 6.87 -6.29 3.53
N LEU A 57 6.04 -5.26 3.53
CA LEU A 57 6.01 -4.30 4.63
C LEU A 57 5.54 -4.96 5.93
N GLU A 58 4.60 -5.88 5.83
CA GLU A 58 4.14 -6.61 7.00
C GLU A 58 5.25 -7.50 7.55
N ALA A 59 5.99 -8.16 6.67
CA ALA A 59 7.13 -8.99 7.08
C ALA A 59 8.21 -8.16 7.77
N GLU A 60 8.33 -6.89 7.40
CA GLU A 60 9.28 -5.97 8.03
C GLU A 60 8.77 -5.37 9.34
N GLY A 61 7.52 -5.70 9.71
CA GLY A 61 6.95 -5.17 10.94
C GLY A 61 6.43 -3.74 10.84
N LYS A 62 6.25 -3.24 9.62
CA LYS A 62 5.80 -1.86 9.41
C LYS A 62 4.31 -1.75 9.16
N LEU A 63 3.68 -2.87 8.90
CA LEU A 63 2.27 -2.92 8.52
C LEU A 63 1.63 -4.15 9.15
N ILE A 64 0.35 -4.04 9.49
CA ILE A 64 -0.44 -5.18 9.94
C ILE A 64 -1.69 -5.30 9.08
N HIS A 65 -2.26 -6.48 9.05
CA HIS A 65 -3.56 -6.67 8.42
C HIS A 65 -4.52 -7.32 9.40
N THR A 66 -5.80 -7.05 9.20
CA THR A 66 -6.87 -7.62 10.02
C THR A 66 -7.95 -8.14 9.10
N VAL A 67 -8.37 -9.38 9.33
CA VAL A 67 -9.49 -9.96 8.57
C VAL A 67 -10.79 -9.62 9.30
N MET A 68 -11.69 -8.98 8.58
CA MET A 68 -12.95 -8.55 9.15
C MET A 68 -13.98 -9.67 9.11
N VAL A 69 -15.08 -9.47 9.81
CA VAL A 69 -16.14 -10.48 9.92
C VAL A 69 -16.69 -10.87 8.53
N ASP A 70 -16.75 -9.91 7.63
CA ASP A 70 -17.28 -10.15 6.27
C ASP A 70 -16.24 -10.74 5.32
N GLY A 71 -15.05 -11.03 5.80
CA GLY A 71 -13.98 -11.58 5.00
C GLY A 71 -13.07 -10.56 4.36
N SER A 72 -13.38 -9.28 4.46
CA SER A 72 -12.51 -8.25 3.91
C SER A 72 -11.24 -8.13 4.77
N VAL A 73 -10.16 -7.64 4.15
CA VAL A 73 -8.88 -7.48 4.84
C VAL A 73 -8.54 -6.01 4.89
N LEU A 74 -8.26 -5.51 6.08
CA LEU A 74 -7.82 -4.13 6.27
C LEU A 74 -6.34 -4.10 6.58
N TYR A 75 -5.65 -3.14 6.01
CA TYR A 75 -4.22 -2.92 6.26
C TYR A 75 -4.05 -1.61 7.02
N ALA A 76 -3.15 -1.62 7.97
CA ALA A 76 -2.90 -0.45 8.81
C ALA A 76 -1.45 -0.44 9.24
N ARG A 77 -1.00 0.72 9.70
CA ARG A 77 0.36 0.87 10.22
C ARG A 77 0.52 -0.01 11.48
N ALA A 78 1.64 -0.70 11.55
CA ALA A 78 2.00 -1.46 12.73
C ALA A 78 2.39 -0.51 13.86
N ARG A 79 2.08 -0.92 15.07
CA ARG A 79 2.42 -0.12 16.24
C ARG A 79 3.69 -0.60 16.90
#